data_df0e5e78ba90443fc0e7392e0feb7c26
#
_entry.id   df0e5e78ba90443fc0e7392e0feb7c26
#
_cell.length_a   1.000
_cell.length_b   1.000
_cell.length_c   1.000
_cell.angle_alpha   90.00
_cell.angle_beta   90.00
_cell.angle_gamma   90.00
#
_symmetry.space_group_name_H-M   'P 1'
#
loop_
_entity.id
_entity.type
_entity.pdbx_description
1 polymer ?
#
loop_
_entity_poly.entity_id
_entity_poly.type
_entity_poly.pdbx_seq_one_letter_code
_entity_poly.pdbx_strand_id
1 'polypeptide(L)'
;MSELKKVALWMFGSINAKKGFWYSHYLHLIEGLSEDQLFWIPDPKQLPIIWHIGHIAHRERTHIGKIIQKLKGTIIPPEYEIFGTDWWPIEEIRKSIDSVQNVIKWATEVRHESQKFISSLSSEDFYSIVETGEDIKNVAHWLFITASHTALHYGKIQLLRALLKDEIDSPC
;
A
#
# COMPACT_ATOMS: atom_id res chain seq x y z
N MET A 1 9.87 24.92 -1.52
CA MET A 1 9.64 23.46 -1.65
C MET A 1 9.85 23.09 -3.10
N SER A 2 10.74 22.13 -3.41
CA SER A 2 11.03 21.70 -4.78
C SER A 2 9.80 21.07 -5.46
N GLU A 3 9.76 21.09 -6.79
CA GLU A 3 8.67 20.46 -7.55
C GLU A 3 8.62 18.95 -7.30
N LEU A 4 9.77 18.27 -7.23
CA LEU A 4 9.81 16.83 -6.89
C LEU A 4 9.17 16.53 -5.54
N LYS A 5 9.42 17.35 -4.52
CA LYS A 5 8.80 17.18 -3.20
C LYS A 5 7.28 17.39 -3.25
N LYS A 6 6.81 18.39 -4.01
CA LYS A 6 5.36 18.60 -4.20
C LYS A 6 4.71 17.40 -4.88
N VAL A 7 5.33 16.89 -5.95
CA VAL A 7 4.83 15.70 -6.67
C VAL A 7 4.82 14.48 -5.77
N ALA A 8 5.91 14.20 -5.04
CA ALA A 8 5.98 13.08 -4.12
C ALA A 8 4.90 13.15 -3.03
N LEU A 9 4.74 14.30 -2.38
CA LEU A 9 3.68 14.50 -1.38
C LEU A 9 2.29 14.35 -1.99
N TRP A 10 2.10 14.71 -3.24
CA TRP A 10 0.83 14.53 -3.93
C TRP A 10 0.58 13.05 -4.27
N MET A 11 1.62 12.30 -4.68
CA MET A 11 1.53 10.87 -4.97
C MET A 11 1.19 10.02 -3.74
N PHE A 12 1.68 10.40 -2.55
CA PHE A 12 1.42 9.69 -1.28
C PHE A 12 0.27 10.30 -0.47
N GLY A 13 -0.33 11.40 -0.94
CA GLY A 13 -1.24 12.23 -0.19
C GLY A 13 -0.52 13.16 0.78
N SER A 14 -1.26 14.10 1.36
CA SER A 14 -0.73 15.00 2.40
C SER A 14 -1.44 14.69 3.72
N ILE A 15 -0.68 14.63 4.82
CA ILE A 15 -1.22 14.41 6.17
C ILE A 15 -2.36 15.40 6.49
N ASN A 16 -2.34 16.60 5.91
CA ASN A 16 -3.29 17.67 6.17
C ASN A 16 -4.19 18.04 4.99
N ALA A 17 -4.10 17.34 3.86
CA ALA A 17 -4.85 17.69 2.67
C ALA A 17 -5.73 16.53 2.20
N LYS A 18 -7.01 16.80 2.06
CA LYS A 18 -7.93 15.99 1.23
C LYS A 18 -7.52 16.06 -0.27
N LYS A 19 -6.24 16.38 -0.56
CA LYS A 19 -5.70 16.61 -1.90
C LYS A 19 -4.49 15.70 -2.12
N GLY A 20 -4.63 14.80 -3.04
CA GLY A 20 -3.62 13.88 -3.53
C GLY A 20 -4.10 13.22 -4.80
N PHE A 21 -3.27 12.41 -5.43
CA PHE A 21 -3.77 11.53 -6.48
C PHE A 21 -4.84 10.59 -5.90
N TRP A 22 -5.84 10.25 -6.69
CA TRP A 22 -6.97 9.41 -6.30
C TRP A 22 -6.52 8.08 -5.65
N TYR A 23 -5.45 7.45 -6.11
CA TYR A 23 -4.93 6.21 -5.54
C TYR A 23 -4.19 6.39 -4.20
N SER A 24 -3.80 7.61 -3.82
CA SER A 24 -3.14 7.86 -2.53
C SER A 24 -4.07 7.63 -1.35
N HIS A 25 -5.36 7.65 -1.58
CA HIS A 25 -6.41 7.46 -0.56
C HIS A 25 -7.08 6.08 -0.70
N TYR A 26 -6.30 5.04 -1.03
CA TYR A 26 -6.83 3.70 -1.27
C TYR A 26 -7.66 3.12 -0.12
N LEU A 27 -7.44 3.55 1.11
CA LEU A 27 -8.21 3.10 2.27
C LEU A 27 -9.67 3.57 2.25
N HIS A 28 -10.03 4.65 1.54
CA HIS A 28 -11.43 5.04 1.41
C HIS A 28 -12.27 4.05 0.59
N LEU A 29 -11.61 3.24 -0.24
CA LEU A 29 -12.31 2.21 -1.02
C LEU A 29 -12.90 1.09 -0.17
N ILE A 30 -12.48 0.97 1.08
CA ILE A 30 -12.96 -0.09 1.98
C ILE A 30 -13.99 0.42 3.00
N GLU A 31 -14.29 1.71 2.99
CA GLU A 31 -15.31 2.28 3.86
C GLU A 31 -16.68 1.61 3.61
N GLY A 32 -17.28 1.14 4.70
CA GLY A 32 -18.57 0.48 4.68
C GLY A 32 -18.56 -1.00 4.28
N LEU A 33 -17.40 -1.59 3.95
CA LEU A 33 -17.30 -3.01 3.67
C LEU A 33 -17.19 -3.83 4.97
N SER A 34 -17.91 -4.94 5.04
CA SER A 34 -17.78 -5.93 6.10
C SER A 34 -16.48 -6.74 5.96
N GLU A 35 -16.11 -7.48 7.00
CA GLU A 35 -14.97 -8.38 6.96
C GLU A 35 -15.10 -9.44 5.85
N ASP A 36 -16.27 -10.06 5.71
CA ASP A 36 -16.51 -11.04 4.65
C ASP A 36 -16.37 -10.43 3.26
N GLN A 37 -16.84 -9.19 3.07
CA GLN A 37 -16.68 -8.47 1.81
C GLN A 37 -15.22 -8.12 1.52
N LEU A 38 -14.40 -7.86 2.53
CA LEU A 38 -12.96 -7.62 2.38
C LEU A 38 -12.19 -8.90 2.01
N PHE A 39 -12.72 -10.07 2.35
CA PHE A 39 -12.17 -11.36 1.95
C PHE A 39 -12.82 -11.97 0.71
N TRP A 40 -13.88 -11.36 0.19
CA TRP A 40 -14.57 -11.86 -0.99
C TRP A 40 -13.69 -11.81 -2.24
N ILE A 41 -13.79 -12.85 -3.07
CA ILE A 41 -13.13 -12.96 -4.38
C ILE A 41 -14.11 -13.58 -5.40
N PRO A 42 -14.14 -13.08 -6.63
CA PRO A 42 -15.01 -13.64 -7.68
C PRO A 42 -14.46 -14.94 -8.27
N ASP A 43 -13.16 -15.21 -8.11
CA ASP A 43 -12.45 -16.39 -8.64
C ASP A 43 -11.36 -16.81 -7.65
N PRO A 44 -11.21 -18.12 -7.35
CA PRO A 44 -10.19 -18.64 -6.42
C PRO A 44 -8.73 -18.30 -6.80
N LYS A 45 -8.48 -17.86 -8.02
CA LYS A 45 -7.16 -17.41 -8.49
C LYS A 45 -6.91 -15.93 -8.23
N GLN A 46 -7.88 -15.22 -7.66
CA GLN A 46 -7.73 -13.82 -7.30
C GLN A 46 -7.42 -13.66 -5.82
N LEU A 47 -6.88 -12.51 -5.48
CA LEU A 47 -6.56 -12.13 -4.11
C LEU A 47 -7.60 -11.13 -3.60
N PRO A 48 -8.00 -11.24 -2.32
CA PRO A 48 -9.06 -10.40 -1.75
C PRO A 48 -8.58 -8.96 -1.51
N ILE A 49 -9.55 -8.06 -1.32
CA ILE A 49 -9.27 -6.64 -1.05
C ILE A 49 -8.31 -6.46 0.12
N ILE A 50 -8.51 -7.20 1.22
CA ILE A 50 -7.64 -7.08 2.41
C ILE A 50 -6.19 -7.45 2.11
N TRP A 51 -5.95 -8.43 1.23
CA TRP A 51 -4.60 -8.76 0.80
C TRP A 51 -3.96 -7.59 0.03
N HIS A 52 -4.70 -6.95 -0.88
CA HIS A 52 -4.18 -5.79 -1.61
C HIS A 52 -3.82 -4.62 -0.69
N ILE A 53 -4.62 -4.37 0.35
CA ILE A 53 -4.34 -3.36 1.39
C ILE A 53 -3.02 -3.69 2.11
N GLY A 54 -2.89 -4.91 2.61
CA GLY A 54 -1.68 -5.37 3.30
C GLY A 54 -0.45 -5.34 2.38
N HIS A 55 -0.61 -5.76 1.13
CA HIS A 55 0.49 -5.77 0.14
C HIS A 55 0.98 -4.36 -0.22
N ILE A 56 0.09 -3.38 -0.38
CA ILE A 56 0.49 -1.98 -0.55
C ILE A 56 1.34 -1.53 0.64
N ALA A 57 0.88 -1.77 1.86
CA ALA A 57 1.61 -1.38 3.07
C ALA A 57 2.95 -2.11 3.19
N HIS A 58 2.99 -3.41 2.90
CA HIS A 58 4.22 -4.21 2.91
C HIS A 58 5.25 -3.67 1.92
N ARG A 59 4.86 -3.40 0.68
CA ARG A 59 5.75 -2.85 -0.35
C ARG A 59 6.21 -1.44 -0.01
N GLU A 60 5.32 -0.60 0.50
CA GLU A 60 5.65 0.75 0.95
C GLU A 60 6.66 0.72 2.11
N ARG A 61 6.44 -0.15 3.10
CA ARG A 61 7.37 -0.36 4.22
C ARG A 61 8.71 -0.89 3.76
N THR A 62 8.72 -1.82 2.79
CA THR A 62 9.96 -2.35 2.20
C THR A 62 10.71 -1.27 1.44
N HIS A 63 10.08 -0.58 0.50
CA HIS A 63 10.77 0.38 -0.35
C HIS A 63 11.21 1.61 0.44
N ILE A 64 10.32 2.23 1.21
CA ILE A 64 10.63 3.46 1.94
C ILE A 64 11.39 3.15 3.23
N GLY A 65 10.90 2.20 4.03
CA GLY A 65 11.51 1.89 5.33
C GLY A 65 12.85 1.16 5.18
N LYS A 66 12.85 -0.01 4.51
CA LYS A 66 14.03 -0.87 4.44
C LYS A 66 15.05 -0.36 3.42
N ILE A 67 14.61 0.04 2.22
CA ILE A 67 15.52 0.39 1.13
C ILE A 67 16.01 1.83 1.28
N ILE A 68 15.11 2.83 1.31
CA ILE A 68 15.51 4.24 1.33
C ILE A 68 16.06 4.64 2.70
N GLN A 69 15.29 4.42 3.77
CA GLN A 69 15.67 4.83 5.13
C GLN A 69 16.68 3.90 5.79
N LYS A 70 16.88 2.69 5.25
CA LYS A 70 17.77 1.65 5.80
C LYS A 70 17.45 1.31 7.26
N LEU A 71 16.17 1.29 7.61
CA LEU A 71 15.72 0.93 8.95
C LEU A 71 16.18 -0.50 9.29
N LYS A 72 16.60 -0.70 10.54
CA LYS A 72 17.13 -1.98 11.05
C LYS A 72 16.05 -2.72 11.86
N GLY A 73 16.25 -4.03 12.02
CA GLY A 73 15.37 -4.88 12.82
C GLY A 73 14.10 -5.29 12.06
N THR A 74 13.13 -5.78 12.82
CA THR A 74 11.82 -6.22 12.30
C THR A 74 10.94 -5.01 12.04
N ILE A 75 10.95 -4.52 10.81
CA ILE A 75 10.16 -3.34 10.39
C ILE A 75 8.78 -3.72 9.85
N ILE A 76 8.58 -4.99 9.52
CA ILE A 76 7.30 -5.58 9.12
C ILE A 76 6.97 -6.62 10.19
N PRO A 77 5.80 -6.57 10.83
CA PRO A 77 5.37 -7.60 11.76
C PRO A 77 5.38 -8.98 11.10
N PRO A 78 5.86 -10.03 11.79
CA PRO A 78 5.96 -11.38 11.20
C PRO A 78 4.65 -11.90 10.60
N GLU A 79 3.52 -11.61 11.22
CA GLU A 79 2.17 -11.96 10.76
C GLU A 79 1.79 -11.27 9.43
N TYR A 80 2.46 -10.18 9.06
CA TYR A 80 2.20 -9.42 7.83
C TYR A 80 3.23 -9.70 6.72
N GLU A 81 4.22 -10.56 6.95
CA GLU A 81 5.15 -11.01 5.89
C GLU A 81 4.42 -11.76 4.76
N ILE A 82 3.27 -12.35 5.03
CA ILE A 82 2.42 -12.99 4.02
C ILE A 82 2.03 -12.02 2.88
N PHE A 83 1.94 -10.73 3.17
CA PHE A 83 1.65 -9.70 2.16
C PHE A 83 2.84 -9.37 1.24
N GLY A 84 4.04 -9.89 1.53
CA GLY A 84 5.23 -9.71 0.71
C GLY A 84 5.31 -10.63 -0.52
N THR A 85 4.44 -11.61 -0.62
CA THR A 85 4.41 -12.61 -1.69
C THR A 85 3.50 -12.20 -2.85
N ASP A 86 3.57 -12.92 -3.96
CA ASP A 86 2.77 -12.61 -5.15
C ASP A 86 1.37 -13.24 -5.09
N TRP A 87 1.22 -14.33 -4.35
CA TRP A 87 -0.04 -15.05 -4.20
C TRP A 87 -0.05 -15.96 -2.97
N TRP A 88 -1.23 -16.06 -2.30
CA TRP A 88 -1.51 -17.02 -1.24
C TRP A 88 -2.97 -17.46 -1.27
N PRO A 89 -3.27 -18.71 -0.83
CA PRO A 89 -4.65 -19.14 -0.62
C PRO A 89 -5.35 -18.25 0.42
N ILE A 90 -6.61 -17.92 0.17
CA ILE A 90 -7.40 -17.04 1.04
C ILE A 90 -7.46 -17.53 2.49
N GLU A 91 -7.57 -18.85 2.68
CA GLU A 91 -7.60 -19.45 4.01
C GLU A 91 -6.29 -19.28 4.79
N GLU A 92 -5.17 -19.27 4.10
CA GLU A 92 -3.87 -19.00 4.74
C GLU A 92 -3.73 -17.53 5.11
N ILE A 93 -4.27 -16.62 4.29
CA ILE A 93 -4.32 -15.19 4.61
C ILE A 93 -5.18 -14.98 5.87
N ARG A 94 -6.38 -15.61 5.94
CA ARG A 94 -7.26 -15.53 7.12
C ARG A 94 -6.59 -16.05 8.39
N LYS A 95 -5.81 -17.12 8.30
CA LYS A 95 -5.10 -17.69 9.45
C LYS A 95 -3.91 -16.88 9.91
N SER A 96 -3.24 -16.18 8.98
CA SER A 96 -1.99 -15.47 9.27
C SER A 96 -2.22 -14.11 9.91
N ILE A 97 -3.32 -13.43 9.60
CA ILE A 97 -3.64 -12.14 10.20
C ILE A 97 -4.44 -12.29 11.49
N ASP A 98 -4.14 -11.47 12.46
CA ASP A 98 -4.85 -11.44 13.75
C ASP A 98 -6.24 -10.81 13.64
N SER A 99 -6.36 -9.73 12.84
CA SER A 99 -7.64 -9.12 12.48
C SER A 99 -7.51 -8.21 11.27
N VAL A 100 -8.61 -8.04 10.53
CA VAL A 100 -8.71 -7.08 9.42
C VAL A 100 -8.44 -5.65 9.90
N GLN A 101 -8.96 -5.28 11.07
CA GLN A 101 -8.79 -3.95 11.66
C GLN A 101 -7.32 -3.64 11.94
N ASN A 102 -6.55 -4.63 12.42
CA ASN A 102 -5.13 -4.45 12.68
C ASN A 102 -4.32 -4.30 11.39
N VAL A 103 -4.67 -5.03 10.32
CA VAL A 103 -4.07 -4.83 8.98
C VAL A 103 -4.35 -3.42 8.46
N ILE A 104 -5.60 -2.93 8.56
CA ILE A 104 -5.98 -1.58 8.13
C ILE A 104 -5.25 -0.51 8.96
N LYS A 105 -5.17 -0.71 10.28
CA LYS A 105 -4.45 0.18 11.19
C LYS A 105 -2.97 0.24 10.80
N TRP A 106 -2.32 -0.92 10.64
CA TRP A 106 -0.92 -0.99 10.20
C TRP A 106 -0.70 -0.30 8.85
N ALA A 107 -1.56 -0.54 7.86
CA ALA A 107 -1.47 0.12 6.56
C ALA A 107 -1.59 1.65 6.67
N THR A 108 -2.46 2.13 7.57
CA THR A 108 -2.61 3.56 7.86
C THR A 108 -1.34 4.14 8.49
N GLU A 109 -0.76 3.44 9.46
CA GLU A 109 0.48 3.85 10.14
C GLU A 109 1.65 3.90 9.17
N VAL A 110 1.83 2.86 8.33
CA VAL A 110 2.86 2.84 7.28
C VAL A 110 2.73 4.04 6.35
N ARG A 111 1.51 4.35 5.88
CA ARG A 111 1.26 5.52 5.03
C ARG A 111 1.61 6.83 5.73
N HIS A 112 1.23 7.01 6.98
CA HIS A 112 1.57 8.21 7.75
C HIS A 112 3.08 8.38 7.94
N GLU A 113 3.79 7.30 8.24
CA GLU A 113 5.26 7.32 8.38
C GLU A 113 5.93 7.69 7.05
N SER A 114 5.47 7.14 5.94
CA SER A 114 5.96 7.48 4.61
C SER A 114 5.75 8.95 4.26
N GLN A 115 4.57 9.49 4.53
CA GLN A 115 4.26 10.90 4.33
C GLN A 115 5.15 11.82 5.18
N LYS A 116 5.36 11.44 6.45
CA LYS A 116 6.25 12.17 7.37
C LYS A 116 7.69 12.16 6.85
N PHE A 117 8.18 11.00 6.42
CA PHE A 117 9.51 10.89 5.84
C PHE A 117 9.65 11.75 4.58
N ILE A 118 8.75 11.66 3.61
CA ILE A 118 8.78 12.46 2.38
C ILE A 118 8.74 13.95 2.71
N SER A 119 7.97 14.34 3.72
CA SER A 119 7.89 15.74 4.17
C SER A 119 9.20 16.25 4.77
N SER A 120 10.04 15.36 5.32
CA SER A 120 11.35 15.72 5.89
C SER A 120 12.45 15.86 4.85
N LEU A 121 12.31 15.30 3.63
CA LEU A 121 13.34 15.34 2.60
C LEU A 121 13.64 16.76 2.12
N SER A 122 14.91 17.08 1.94
CA SER A 122 15.38 18.24 1.19
C SER A 122 15.24 18.01 -0.32
N SER A 123 15.54 19.02 -1.13
CA SER A 123 15.54 18.88 -2.60
C SER A 123 16.64 17.94 -3.08
N GLU A 124 17.78 17.97 -2.44
CA GLU A 124 18.96 17.17 -2.75
C GLU A 124 18.75 15.70 -2.42
N ASP A 125 18.02 15.38 -1.34
CA ASP A 125 17.75 14.01 -0.92
C ASP A 125 17.05 13.20 -2.01
N PHE A 126 16.21 13.83 -2.84
CA PHE A 126 15.53 13.14 -3.95
C PHE A 126 16.49 12.57 -5.00
N TYR A 127 17.68 13.17 -5.14
CA TYR A 127 18.71 12.72 -6.07
C TYR A 127 19.73 11.78 -5.42
N SER A 128 19.66 11.60 -4.11
CA SER A 128 20.56 10.70 -3.40
C SER A 128 20.42 9.28 -3.90
N ILE A 129 21.55 8.64 -4.18
CA ILE A 129 21.61 7.27 -4.71
C ILE A 129 21.35 6.27 -3.58
N VAL A 130 20.52 5.29 -3.89
CA VAL A 130 20.20 4.15 -3.05
C VAL A 130 20.56 2.89 -3.83
N GLU A 131 21.55 2.17 -3.34
CA GLU A 131 22.02 0.91 -3.92
C GLU A 131 21.35 -0.27 -3.24
N THR A 132 20.83 -1.21 -4.02
CA THR A 132 20.25 -2.47 -3.55
C THR A 132 20.70 -3.60 -4.47
N GLY A 133 21.77 -4.30 -4.11
CA GLY A 133 22.39 -5.28 -5.01
C GLY A 133 22.83 -4.64 -6.32
N GLU A 134 22.28 -5.14 -7.45
CA GLU A 134 22.57 -4.61 -8.78
C GLU A 134 21.72 -3.37 -9.14
N ASP A 135 20.70 -3.06 -8.35
CA ASP A 135 19.81 -1.93 -8.58
C ASP A 135 20.41 -0.62 -8.02
N ILE A 136 20.70 0.31 -8.91
CA ILE A 136 21.18 1.65 -8.57
C ILE A 136 20.10 2.66 -8.98
N LYS A 137 19.37 3.21 -8.00
CA LYS A 137 18.29 4.15 -8.23
C LYS A 137 18.38 5.30 -7.22
N ASN A 138 17.91 6.48 -7.57
CA ASN A 138 17.77 7.56 -6.61
C ASN A 138 16.46 7.44 -5.79
N VAL A 139 16.36 8.23 -4.72
CA VAL A 139 15.18 8.27 -3.85
C VAL A 139 13.91 8.58 -4.64
N ALA A 140 13.94 9.58 -5.55
CA ALA A 140 12.78 9.93 -6.37
C ALA A 140 12.27 8.74 -7.19
N HIS A 141 13.16 7.93 -7.75
CA HIS A 141 12.82 6.75 -8.54
C HIS A 141 12.14 5.68 -7.67
N TRP A 142 12.67 5.40 -6.47
CA TRP A 142 12.04 4.46 -5.53
C TRP A 142 10.66 4.93 -5.08
N LEU A 143 10.48 6.22 -4.82
CA LEU A 143 9.17 6.78 -4.49
C LEU A 143 8.19 6.64 -5.66
N PHE A 144 8.64 6.88 -6.90
CA PHE A 144 7.81 6.67 -8.09
C PHE A 144 7.40 5.21 -8.27
N ILE A 145 8.31 4.25 -8.12
CA ILE A 145 8.01 2.81 -8.17
C ILE A 145 6.94 2.47 -7.14
N THR A 146 7.11 2.93 -5.89
CA THR A 146 6.16 2.66 -4.79
C THR A 146 4.78 3.21 -5.08
N ALA A 147 4.70 4.45 -5.57
CA ALA A 147 3.43 5.08 -5.92
C ALA A 147 2.73 4.40 -7.11
N SER A 148 3.50 4.01 -8.13
CA SER A 148 2.98 3.27 -9.29
C SER A 148 2.44 1.90 -8.88
N HIS A 149 3.12 1.21 -7.98
CA HIS A 149 2.66 -0.05 -7.39
C HIS A 149 1.35 0.14 -6.59
N THR A 150 1.25 1.21 -5.81
CA THR A 150 0.00 1.56 -5.11
C THR A 150 -1.14 1.77 -6.10
N ALA A 151 -0.90 2.51 -7.20
CA ALA A 151 -1.91 2.77 -8.23
C ALA A 151 -2.41 1.49 -8.91
N LEU A 152 -1.51 0.52 -9.17
CA LEU A 152 -1.88 -0.79 -9.72
C LEU A 152 -2.86 -1.53 -8.79
N HIS A 153 -2.53 -1.62 -7.49
CA HIS A 153 -3.38 -2.31 -6.52
C HIS A 153 -4.66 -1.55 -6.19
N TYR A 154 -4.64 -0.23 -6.24
CA TYR A 154 -5.85 0.59 -6.16
C TYR A 154 -6.86 0.21 -7.25
N GLY A 155 -6.41 0.07 -8.50
CA GLY A 155 -7.29 -0.37 -9.60
C GLY A 155 -7.87 -1.76 -9.39
N LYS A 156 -7.10 -2.70 -8.82
CA LYS A 156 -7.60 -4.03 -8.45
C LYS A 156 -8.66 -3.97 -7.35
N ILE A 157 -8.46 -3.16 -6.31
CA ILE A 157 -9.46 -2.95 -5.24
C ILE A 157 -10.75 -2.35 -5.81
N GLN A 158 -10.65 -1.35 -6.69
CA GLN A 158 -11.82 -0.76 -7.35
C GLN A 158 -12.61 -1.79 -8.16
N LEU A 159 -11.92 -2.64 -8.92
CA LEU A 159 -12.55 -3.70 -9.70
C LEU A 159 -13.28 -4.70 -8.78
N LEU A 160 -12.60 -5.20 -7.74
CA LEU A 160 -13.20 -6.14 -6.79
C LEU A 160 -14.44 -5.54 -6.11
N ARG A 161 -14.38 -4.27 -5.72
CA ARG A 161 -15.51 -3.56 -5.12
C ARG A 161 -16.68 -3.41 -6.08
N ALA A 162 -16.42 -3.15 -7.36
CA ALA A 162 -17.47 -3.05 -8.38
C ALA A 162 -18.15 -4.41 -8.59
N LEU A 163 -17.37 -5.49 -8.76
CA LEU A 163 -17.89 -6.84 -8.93
C LEU A 163 -18.69 -7.31 -7.70
N LEU A 164 -18.23 -7.00 -6.50
CA LEU A 164 -18.94 -7.30 -5.26
C LEU A 164 -20.30 -6.59 -5.20
N LYS A 165 -20.39 -5.35 -5.67
CA LYS A 165 -21.65 -4.61 -5.73
C LYS A 165 -22.63 -5.25 -6.71
N ASP A 166 -22.15 -5.62 -7.91
CA ASP A 166 -22.98 -6.28 -8.91
C ASP A 166 -23.54 -7.62 -8.40
N GLU A 167 -22.76 -8.37 -7.60
CA GLU A 167 -23.22 -9.61 -6.98
C GLU A 167 -24.31 -9.37 -5.93
N ILE A 168 -24.16 -8.32 -5.11
CA ILE A 168 -25.15 -7.97 -4.08
C ILE A 168 -26.46 -7.45 -4.72
N ASP A 169 -26.37 -6.68 -5.79
CA ASP A 169 -27.50 -6.07 -6.48
C ASP A 169 -28.18 -7.03 -7.48
N SER A 170 -27.59 -8.22 -7.76
CA SER A 170 -28.17 -9.23 -8.65
C SER A 170 -29.26 -10.01 -7.92
N PRO A 171 -30.54 -9.95 -8.36
CA PRO A 171 -31.57 -10.79 -7.79
C PRO A 171 -31.29 -12.26 -8.11
N CYS A 172 -31.32 -13.13 -7.11
CA CYS A 172 -31.34 -14.59 -7.27
C CYS A 172 -32.61 -15.06 -7.97
#